data_a8d55bb114b1c22774ca85e8a2cfd6a8
#
_entry.id   a8d55bb114b1c22774ca85e8a2cfd6a8
#
_cell.length_a   1.000
_cell.length_b   1.000
_cell.length_c   1.000
_cell.angle_alpha   90.00
_cell.angle_beta   90.00
_cell.angle_gamma   90.00
#
_symmetry.space_group_name_H-M   'P 1'
#
loop_
_entity.id
_entity.type
_entity.pdbx_description
1 polymer ?
#
loop_
_entity_poly.entity_id
_entity_poly.type
_entity_poly.pdbx_seq_one_letter_code
_entity_poly.pdbx_strand_id
1 'polypeptide(L)'
;MNKPQLIRLIHVAKGKLKMDDDTYRVLLGNTANGKTSCSKMTHAELVSVYSELQQRGFKRSFKKTPPRVKPNSKGNPRVEEISKIRAIWFVMFRHGFVGSDSELALNAYVKRMTSQLNKGVGVDEVGWLDGWLAFRVLECIKQWHIRLMLESMLARHKPYPANPRTGFESREYDVIVDAYEDSL
;
A
#
# COMPACT_ATOMS: atom_id res chain seq x y z
N MET A 1 9.09 4.14 8.38
CA MET A 1 8.48 3.04 9.21
C MET A 1 8.68 3.39 10.68
N ASN A 2 7.70 3.11 11.55
CA ASN A 2 7.86 3.30 12.98
C ASN A 2 8.57 2.08 13.64
N LYS A 3 9.12 2.28 14.87
CA LYS A 3 9.88 1.24 15.58
C LYS A 3 9.15 -0.10 15.73
N PRO A 4 7.85 -0.17 16.11
CA PRO A 4 7.12 -1.44 16.21
C PRO A 4 6.96 -2.17 14.87
N GLN A 5 6.75 -1.44 13.78
CA GLN A 5 6.65 -2.03 12.43
C GLN A 5 7.97 -2.65 11.99
N LEU A 6 9.09 -1.97 12.28
CA LEU A 6 10.42 -2.46 11.94
C LEU A 6 10.77 -3.74 12.70
N ILE A 7 10.45 -3.80 14.00
CA ILE A 7 10.65 -5.00 14.82
C ILE A 7 9.85 -6.18 14.25
N ARG A 8 8.56 -5.99 13.92
CA ARG A 8 7.73 -7.04 13.30
C ARG A 8 8.35 -7.54 12.00
N LEU A 9 8.86 -6.63 11.16
CA LEU A 9 9.43 -6.97 9.87
C LEU A 9 10.74 -7.76 10.02
N ILE A 10 11.58 -7.42 11.00
CA ILE A 10 12.80 -8.17 11.34
C ILE A 10 12.45 -9.60 11.77
N HIS A 11 11.42 -9.80 12.60
CA HIS A 11 10.97 -11.14 12.98
C HIS A 11 10.40 -11.94 11.80
N VAL A 12 9.67 -11.30 10.90
CA VAL A 12 9.20 -11.92 9.64
C VAL A 12 10.39 -12.32 8.76
N ALA A 13 11.41 -11.47 8.68
CA ALA A 13 12.62 -11.75 7.92
C ALA A 13 13.37 -12.95 8.49
N LYS A 14 13.54 -13.04 9.82
CA LYS A 14 14.10 -14.20 10.51
C LYS A 14 13.40 -15.49 10.10
N GLY A 15 12.06 -15.51 10.18
CA GLY A 15 11.26 -16.69 9.81
C GLY A 15 11.39 -17.07 8.34
N LYS A 16 11.41 -16.09 7.41
CA LYS A 16 11.56 -16.35 5.97
C LYS A 16 12.95 -16.87 5.59
N LEU A 17 13.98 -16.35 6.25
CA LEU A 17 15.36 -16.80 6.06
C LEU A 17 15.66 -18.11 6.81
N LYS A 18 14.67 -18.67 7.54
CA LYS A 18 14.80 -19.89 8.38
C LYS A 18 16.02 -19.82 9.31
N MET A 19 16.30 -18.62 9.84
CA MET A 19 17.40 -18.42 10.79
C MET A 19 17.07 -19.05 12.14
N ASP A 20 18.01 -19.84 12.67
CA ASP A 20 17.97 -20.29 14.06
C ASP A 20 18.20 -19.15 15.04
N ASP A 21 17.86 -19.37 16.31
CA ASP A 21 17.93 -18.34 17.34
C ASP A 21 19.34 -17.87 17.63
N ASP A 22 20.32 -18.76 17.57
CA ASP A 22 21.71 -18.42 17.88
C ASP A 22 22.33 -17.57 16.77
N THR A 23 22.17 -17.98 15.51
CA THR A 23 22.61 -17.17 14.36
C THR A 23 21.93 -15.81 14.34
N TYR A 24 20.64 -15.74 14.68
CA TYR A 24 19.91 -14.47 14.77
C TYR A 24 20.45 -13.56 15.86
N ARG A 25 20.75 -14.09 17.06
CA ARG A 25 21.33 -13.31 18.16
C ARG A 25 22.73 -12.80 17.83
N VAL A 26 23.56 -13.63 17.19
CA VAL A 26 24.89 -13.23 16.70
C VAL A 26 24.76 -12.09 15.68
N LEU A 27 23.83 -12.19 14.72
CA LEU A 27 23.58 -11.13 13.75
C LEU A 27 23.18 -9.83 14.45
N LEU A 28 22.24 -9.89 15.40
CA LEU A 28 21.82 -8.72 16.18
C LEU A 28 22.98 -8.09 16.93
N GLY A 29 23.79 -8.91 17.62
CA GLY A 29 24.95 -8.46 18.38
C GLY A 29 26.00 -7.75 17.53
N ASN A 30 26.28 -8.31 16.35
CA ASN A 30 27.26 -7.74 15.41
C ASN A 30 26.79 -6.43 14.79
N THR A 31 25.47 -6.27 14.55
CA THR A 31 24.91 -5.11 13.84
C THR A 31 24.48 -4.00 14.80
N ALA A 32 24.21 -4.31 16.06
CA ALA A 32 23.63 -3.38 17.04
C ALA A 32 24.42 -3.32 18.36
N ASN A 33 25.75 -3.18 18.27
CA ASN A 33 26.65 -2.93 19.41
C ASN A 33 26.44 -3.91 20.58
N GLY A 34 26.38 -5.21 20.30
CA GLY A 34 26.25 -6.27 21.32
C GLY A 34 24.82 -6.49 21.82
N LYS A 35 23.82 -5.78 21.32
CA LYS A 35 22.41 -5.96 21.73
C LYS A 35 21.81 -7.20 21.03
N THR A 36 21.28 -8.12 21.82
CA THR A 36 20.67 -9.36 21.35
C THR A 36 19.15 -9.32 21.26
N SER A 37 18.52 -8.17 21.58
CA SER A 37 17.07 -7.99 21.57
C SER A 37 16.65 -6.72 20.86
N CYS A 38 15.78 -6.84 19.86
CA CYS A 38 15.25 -5.71 19.09
C CYS A 38 14.50 -4.66 19.94
N SER A 39 13.92 -5.04 21.06
CA SER A 39 13.21 -4.11 21.95
C SER A 39 14.12 -3.05 22.56
N LYS A 40 15.38 -3.42 22.82
CA LYS A 40 16.42 -2.56 23.41
C LYS A 40 17.17 -1.70 22.37
N MET A 41 16.88 -1.88 21.09
CA MET A 41 17.56 -1.18 19.98
C MET A 41 16.92 0.18 19.70
N THR A 42 17.72 1.11 19.26
CA THR A 42 17.28 2.38 18.68
C THR A 42 16.68 2.16 17.29
N HIS A 43 16.00 3.16 16.75
CA HIS A 43 15.46 3.08 15.40
C HIS A 43 16.55 2.89 14.35
N ALA A 44 17.69 3.59 14.48
CA ALA A 44 18.81 3.47 13.56
C ALA A 44 19.43 2.07 13.57
N GLU A 45 19.63 1.47 14.75
CA GLU A 45 20.13 0.10 14.88
C GLU A 45 19.19 -0.93 14.23
N LEU A 46 17.86 -0.75 14.40
CA LEU A 46 16.87 -1.61 13.75
C LEU A 46 16.88 -1.48 12.23
N VAL A 47 17.11 -0.28 11.68
CA VAL A 47 17.29 -0.07 10.23
C VAL A 47 18.53 -0.79 9.75
N SER A 48 19.66 -0.72 10.47
CA SER A 48 20.88 -1.45 10.11
C SER A 48 20.67 -2.97 10.12
N VAL A 49 20.00 -3.50 11.15
CA VAL A 49 19.64 -4.93 11.21
C VAL A 49 18.75 -5.33 10.04
N TYR A 50 17.78 -4.51 9.70
CA TYR A 50 16.89 -4.78 8.57
C TYR A 50 17.62 -4.79 7.22
N SER A 51 18.54 -3.84 7.01
CA SER A 51 19.40 -3.78 5.83
C SER A 51 20.27 -5.04 5.69
N GLU A 52 20.88 -5.49 6.79
CA GLU A 52 21.67 -6.73 6.82
C GLU A 52 20.83 -7.97 6.43
N LEU A 53 19.58 -8.05 6.92
CA LEU A 53 18.68 -9.14 6.54
C LEU A 53 18.28 -9.07 5.06
N GLN A 54 18.17 -7.87 4.47
CA GLN A 54 17.94 -7.71 3.03
C GLN A 54 19.15 -8.17 2.21
N GLN A 55 20.37 -7.85 2.63
CA GLN A 55 21.61 -8.35 1.96
C GLN A 55 21.69 -9.87 2.01
N ARG A 56 21.20 -10.50 3.07
CA ARG A 56 21.09 -11.96 3.20
C ARG A 56 19.93 -12.59 2.40
N GLY A 57 19.29 -11.81 1.54
CA GLY A 57 18.26 -12.29 0.61
C GLY A 57 16.82 -12.14 1.09
N PHE A 58 16.57 -11.44 2.21
CA PHE A 58 15.20 -11.12 2.59
C PHE A 58 14.59 -10.11 1.61
N LYS A 59 13.61 -10.58 0.85
CA LYS A 59 12.76 -9.71 0.02
C LYS A 59 11.41 -9.52 0.71
N ARG A 60 11.05 -8.26 0.97
CA ARG A 60 9.74 -7.93 1.49
C ARG A 60 8.68 -8.31 0.46
N SER A 61 7.98 -9.41 0.67
CA SER A 61 6.80 -9.72 -0.11
C SER A 61 5.60 -9.13 0.59
N PHE A 62 4.91 -8.22 -0.07
CA PHE A 62 3.55 -7.88 0.32
C PHE A 62 2.68 -9.08 -0.04
N LYS A 63 2.09 -9.77 0.94
CA LYS A 63 0.96 -10.64 0.62
C LYS A 63 -0.07 -9.71 0.02
N LYS A 64 -0.37 -9.86 -1.27
CA LYS A 64 -1.59 -9.32 -1.83
C LYS A 64 -2.70 -9.95 -1.00
N THR A 65 -3.28 -9.18 -0.09
CA THR A 65 -4.49 -9.63 0.62
C THR A 65 -5.49 -9.87 -0.49
N PRO A 66 -5.99 -11.10 -0.68
CA PRO A 66 -7.01 -11.31 -1.68
C PRO A 66 -8.13 -10.33 -1.35
N PRO A 67 -8.67 -9.60 -2.35
CA PRO A 67 -9.74 -8.67 -2.10
C PRO A 67 -10.82 -9.39 -1.29
N ARG A 68 -11.30 -8.77 -0.20
CA ARG A 68 -12.43 -9.28 0.59
C ARG A 68 -13.69 -9.21 -0.28
N VAL A 69 -13.77 -10.12 -1.20
CA VAL A 69 -14.94 -10.25 -2.07
C VAL A 69 -15.97 -11.02 -1.29
N LYS A 70 -16.87 -10.31 -0.61
CA LYS A 70 -18.11 -10.93 -0.19
C LYS A 70 -18.87 -11.34 -1.45
N PRO A 71 -19.25 -12.61 -1.61
CA PRO A 71 -20.09 -13.00 -2.72
C PRO A 71 -21.37 -12.17 -2.61
N ASN A 72 -21.75 -11.50 -3.69
CA ASN A 72 -23.03 -10.83 -3.76
C ASN A 72 -24.11 -11.92 -3.65
N SER A 73 -24.99 -11.83 -2.68
CA SER A 73 -26.05 -12.82 -2.39
C SER A 73 -27.06 -13.04 -3.53
N LYS A 74 -26.91 -12.34 -4.65
CA LYS A 74 -27.78 -12.38 -5.82
C LYS A 74 -27.09 -12.76 -7.14
N GLY A 75 -25.87 -13.34 -7.12
CA GLY A 75 -25.27 -13.92 -8.35
C GLY A 75 -24.98 -12.94 -9.50
N ASN A 76 -24.98 -11.63 -9.26
CA ASN A 76 -24.62 -10.66 -10.29
C ASN A 76 -23.17 -10.84 -10.72
N PRO A 77 -22.85 -10.76 -12.03
CA PRO A 77 -21.50 -10.84 -12.52
C PRO A 77 -20.64 -9.79 -11.80
N ARG A 78 -19.48 -10.22 -11.31
CA ARG A 78 -18.53 -9.33 -10.63
C ARG A 78 -18.01 -8.33 -11.63
N VAL A 79 -18.28 -7.06 -11.39
CA VAL A 79 -17.66 -5.98 -12.14
C VAL A 79 -16.19 -5.92 -11.70
N GLU A 80 -15.26 -6.14 -12.63
CA GLU A 80 -13.80 -6.20 -12.35
C GLU A 80 -13.29 -4.90 -11.71
N GLU A 81 -13.87 -3.77 -12.11
CA GLU A 81 -13.56 -2.44 -11.61
C GLU A 81 -13.79 -2.31 -10.09
N ILE A 82 -14.77 -3.00 -9.54
CA ILE A 82 -15.05 -2.99 -8.09
C ILE A 82 -13.85 -3.56 -7.30
N SER A 83 -13.25 -4.62 -7.81
CA SER A 83 -12.05 -5.20 -7.19
C SER A 83 -10.86 -4.25 -7.27
N LYS A 84 -10.71 -3.52 -8.37
CA LYS A 84 -9.67 -2.50 -8.56
C LYS A 84 -9.89 -1.29 -7.64
N ILE A 85 -11.13 -0.83 -7.48
CA ILE A 85 -11.49 0.26 -6.55
C ILE A 85 -11.09 -0.11 -5.12
N ARG A 86 -11.42 -1.31 -4.65
CA ARG A 86 -11.05 -1.78 -3.32
C ARG A 86 -9.53 -1.88 -3.14
N ALA A 87 -8.83 -2.36 -4.15
CA ALA A 87 -7.38 -2.46 -4.12
C ALA A 87 -6.71 -1.08 -4.01
N ILE A 88 -7.17 -0.11 -4.80
CA ILE A 88 -6.65 1.27 -4.76
C ILE A 88 -6.95 1.91 -3.40
N TRP A 89 -8.17 1.75 -2.86
CA TRP A 89 -8.53 2.27 -1.53
C TRP A 89 -7.59 1.75 -0.44
N PHE A 90 -7.29 0.46 -0.48
CA PHE A 90 -6.35 -0.14 0.45
C PHE A 90 -4.92 0.41 0.30
N VAL A 91 -4.46 0.64 -0.94
CA VAL A 91 -3.15 1.26 -1.19
C VAL A 91 -3.13 2.70 -0.67
N MET A 92 -4.19 3.48 -0.90
CA MET A 92 -4.31 4.85 -0.37
C MET A 92 -4.26 4.89 1.16
N PHE A 93 -4.87 3.91 1.82
CA PHE A 93 -4.76 3.77 3.29
C PHE A 93 -3.32 3.47 3.71
N ARG A 94 -2.64 2.58 3.01
CA ARG A 94 -1.22 2.27 3.29
C ARG A 94 -0.29 3.47 3.10
N HIS A 95 -0.59 4.31 2.14
CA HIS A 95 0.14 5.55 1.88
C HIS A 95 -0.23 6.67 2.88
N GLY A 96 -1.24 6.46 3.72
CA GLY A 96 -1.70 7.43 4.72
C GLY A 96 -2.60 8.53 4.17
N PHE A 97 -3.10 8.40 2.95
CA PHE A 97 -3.97 9.38 2.31
C PHE A 97 -5.43 9.28 2.75
N VAL A 98 -5.86 8.12 3.26
CA VAL A 98 -7.18 7.92 3.85
C VAL A 98 -7.05 7.36 5.26
N GLY A 99 -7.96 7.77 6.15
CA GLY A 99 -7.89 7.43 7.57
C GLY A 99 -8.31 5.99 7.91
N SER A 100 -9.01 5.29 7.00
CA SER A 100 -9.52 3.94 7.24
C SER A 100 -9.59 3.13 5.94
N ASP A 101 -9.20 1.85 6.02
CA ASP A 101 -9.31 0.86 4.95
C ASP A 101 -10.66 0.12 4.93
N SER A 102 -11.59 0.52 5.83
CA SER A 102 -12.88 -0.17 5.99
C SER A 102 -13.77 -0.02 4.75
N GLU A 103 -14.56 -1.07 4.47
CA GLU A 103 -15.58 -1.02 3.43
C GLU A 103 -16.60 0.11 3.65
N LEU A 104 -16.89 0.45 4.93
CA LEU A 104 -17.79 1.55 5.28
C LEU A 104 -17.23 2.91 4.81
N ALA A 105 -15.93 3.16 4.99
CA ALA A 105 -15.29 4.38 4.56
C ALA A 105 -15.25 4.48 3.02
N LEU A 106 -14.98 3.36 2.34
CA LEU A 106 -15.06 3.28 0.89
C LEU A 106 -16.47 3.53 0.38
N ASN A 107 -17.49 2.97 1.01
CA ASN A 107 -18.90 3.16 0.64
C ASN A 107 -19.32 4.63 0.78
N ALA A 108 -18.86 5.33 1.82
CA ALA A 108 -19.10 6.77 1.98
C ALA A 108 -18.50 7.59 0.83
N TYR A 109 -17.27 7.24 0.40
CA TYR A 109 -16.65 7.84 -0.78
C TYR A 109 -17.44 7.55 -2.06
N VAL A 110 -17.80 6.28 -2.29
CA VAL A 110 -18.58 5.85 -3.47
C VAL A 110 -19.92 6.57 -3.52
N LYS A 111 -20.65 6.65 -2.41
CA LYS A 111 -21.94 7.36 -2.35
C LYS A 111 -21.80 8.82 -2.75
N ARG A 112 -20.79 9.53 -2.24
CA ARG A 112 -20.52 10.92 -2.60
C ARG A 112 -20.20 11.07 -4.08
N MET A 113 -19.32 10.23 -4.63
CA MET A 113 -18.90 10.31 -6.02
C MET A 113 -20.04 9.97 -6.99
N THR A 114 -20.80 8.92 -6.69
CA THR A 114 -21.92 8.51 -7.53
C THR A 114 -23.08 9.52 -7.47
N SER A 115 -23.31 10.16 -6.34
CA SER A 115 -24.28 11.27 -6.23
C SER A 115 -23.95 12.42 -7.20
N GLN A 116 -22.68 12.79 -7.32
CA GLN A 116 -22.23 13.81 -8.27
C GLN A 116 -22.40 13.36 -9.74
N LEU A 117 -22.17 12.08 -10.02
CA LEU A 117 -22.22 11.51 -11.37
C LEU A 117 -23.65 11.18 -11.83
N ASN A 118 -24.55 10.90 -10.90
CA ASN A 118 -25.90 10.37 -11.14
C ASN A 118 -26.99 11.33 -10.60
N LYS A 119 -26.94 12.59 -11.00
CA LYS A 119 -27.98 13.61 -10.75
C LYS A 119 -28.49 13.67 -9.29
N GLY A 120 -27.59 13.50 -8.32
CA GLY A 120 -27.90 13.58 -6.90
C GLY A 120 -28.22 12.23 -6.24
N VAL A 121 -28.33 11.14 -7.00
CA VAL A 121 -28.59 9.80 -6.46
C VAL A 121 -27.30 9.05 -6.25
N GLY A 122 -26.91 8.85 -4.97
CA GLY A 122 -25.72 8.11 -4.60
C GLY A 122 -25.97 6.60 -4.46
N VAL A 123 -24.96 5.78 -4.75
CA VAL A 123 -24.97 4.33 -4.51
C VAL A 123 -24.36 4.06 -3.12
N ASP A 124 -25.10 3.38 -2.25
CA ASP A 124 -24.73 3.19 -0.84
C ASP A 124 -23.57 2.20 -0.65
N GLU A 125 -23.46 1.19 -1.50
CA GLU A 125 -22.42 0.16 -1.39
C GLU A 125 -21.63 0.03 -2.69
N VAL A 126 -20.31 -0.08 -2.57
CA VAL A 126 -19.42 -0.28 -3.73
C VAL A 126 -19.79 -1.54 -4.54
N GLY A 127 -20.33 -2.55 -3.87
CA GLY A 127 -20.78 -3.81 -4.51
C GLY A 127 -22.02 -3.66 -5.38
N TRP A 128 -22.74 -2.54 -5.30
CA TRP A 128 -23.95 -2.25 -6.10
C TRP A 128 -23.68 -1.39 -7.34
N LEU A 129 -22.42 -1.02 -7.57
CA LEU A 129 -22.04 -0.28 -8.75
C LEU A 129 -22.29 -1.13 -10.00
N ASP A 130 -22.97 -0.56 -10.99
CA ASP A 130 -22.99 -1.10 -12.35
C ASP A 130 -21.66 -0.84 -13.08
N GLY A 131 -21.48 -1.44 -14.26
CA GLY A 131 -20.23 -1.34 -15.00
C GLY A 131 -19.84 0.10 -15.37
N TRP A 132 -20.81 0.95 -15.71
CA TRP A 132 -20.55 2.35 -16.06
C TRP A 132 -20.13 3.18 -14.85
N LEU A 133 -20.88 3.10 -13.75
CA LEU A 133 -20.57 3.82 -12.51
C LEU A 133 -19.26 3.30 -11.90
N ALA A 134 -19.02 1.98 -11.92
CA ALA A 134 -17.80 1.40 -11.43
C ALA A 134 -16.57 1.91 -12.19
N PHE A 135 -16.64 1.96 -13.53
CA PHE A 135 -15.58 2.55 -14.35
C PHE A 135 -15.33 4.03 -13.98
N ARG A 136 -16.40 4.83 -13.87
CA ARG A 136 -16.27 6.26 -13.51
C ARG A 136 -15.67 6.45 -12.13
N VAL A 137 -16.12 5.70 -11.14
CA VAL A 137 -15.58 5.76 -9.77
C VAL A 137 -14.12 5.31 -9.74
N LEU A 138 -13.76 4.25 -10.51
CA LEU A 138 -12.38 3.80 -10.64
C LEU A 138 -11.46 4.89 -11.18
N GLU A 139 -11.86 5.57 -12.24
CA GLU A 139 -11.05 6.67 -12.78
C GLU A 139 -10.96 7.87 -11.81
N CYS A 140 -12.05 8.20 -11.12
CA CYS A 140 -12.02 9.26 -10.12
C CYS A 140 -11.05 8.96 -8.96
N ILE A 141 -11.06 7.73 -8.43
CA ILE A 141 -10.17 7.34 -7.32
C ILE A 141 -8.71 7.28 -7.76
N LYS A 142 -8.42 6.80 -9.00
CA LYS A 142 -7.07 6.84 -9.58
C LYS A 142 -6.54 8.27 -9.67
N GLN A 143 -7.33 9.19 -10.26
CA GLN A 143 -6.92 10.59 -10.42
C GLN A 143 -6.73 11.28 -9.06
N TRP A 144 -7.56 10.98 -8.08
CA TRP A 144 -7.39 11.50 -6.72
C TRP A 144 -6.10 10.98 -6.09
N HIS A 145 -5.83 9.68 -6.19
CA HIS A 145 -4.62 9.07 -5.64
C HIS A 145 -3.34 9.61 -6.32
N ILE A 146 -3.34 9.71 -7.66
CA ILE A 146 -2.23 10.31 -8.43
C ILE A 146 -1.91 11.72 -7.91
N ARG A 147 -2.93 12.57 -7.77
CA ARG A 147 -2.74 13.93 -7.30
C ARG A 147 -2.08 13.96 -5.92
N LEU A 148 -2.57 13.16 -4.97
CA LEU A 148 -2.02 13.10 -3.62
C LEU A 148 -0.57 12.60 -3.59
N MET A 149 -0.24 11.60 -4.40
CA MET A 149 1.13 11.09 -4.53
C MET A 149 2.06 12.17 -5.10
N LEU A 150 1.67 12.83 -6.18
CA LEU A 150 2.47 13.87 -6.81
C LEU A 150 2.65 15.09 -5.88
N GLU A 151 1.61 15.54 -5.19
CA GLU A 151 1.68 16.60 -4.17
C GLU A 151 2.66 16.21 -3.04
N SER A 152 2.60 14.98 -2.56
CA SER A 152 3.51 14.47 -1.54
C SER A 152 4.96 14.34 -2.02
N MET A 153 5.18 13.94 -3.27
CA MET A 153 6.52 13.89 -3.88
C MET A 153 7.10 15.30 -4.03
N LEU A 154 6.29 16.23 -4.53
CA LEU A 154 6.70 17.63 -4.69
C LEU A 154 7.09 18.27 -3.35
N ALA A 155 6.29 18.04 -2.30
CA ALA A 155 6.59 18.53 -0.95
C ALA A 155 7.91 17.97 -0.38
N ARG A 156 8.36 16.81 -0.85
CA ARG A 156 9.62 16.15 -0.49
C ARG A 156 10.76 16.44 -1.48
N HIS A 157 10.57 17.37 -2.41
CA HIS A 157 11.53 17.71 -3.48
C HIS A 157 11.96 16.50 -4.33
N LYS A 158 11.04 15.54 -4.58
CA LYS A 158 11.30 14.40 -5.46
C LYS A 158 10.96 14.75 -6.91
N PRO A 159 11.70 14.18 -7.88
CA PRO A 159 11.44 14.43 -9.30
C PRO A 159 10.06 13.88 -9.71
N TYR A 160 9.50 14.44 -10.77
CA TYR A 160 8.28 13.94 -11.37
C TYR A 160 8.51 12.52 -11.94
N PRO A 161 7.58 11.58 -11.75
CA PRO A 161 7.73 10.22 -12.25
C PRO A 161 7.88 10.17 -13.78
N ALA A 162 8.89 9.44 -14.25
CA ALA A 162 9.14 9.22 -15.66
C ALA A 162 8.83 7.77 -16.04
N ASN A 163 8.31 7.57 -17.26
CA ASN A 163 8.11 6.23 -17.80
C ASN A 163 9.49 5.58 -18.05
N PRO A 164 9.77 4.39 -17.47
CA PRO A 164 11.06 3.72 -17.59
C PRO A 164 11.48 3.40 -19.03
N ARG A 165 10.51 3.28 -19.96
CA ARG A 165 10.77 2.94 -21.37
C ARG A 165 11.08 4.15 -22.23
N THR A 166 10.45 5.31 -21.93
CA THR A 166 10.54 6.50 -22.78
C THR A 166 11.38 7.61 -22.16
N GLY A 167 11.60 7.61 -20.85
CA GLY A 167 12.26 8.66 -20.09
C GLY A 167 11.44 9.94 -19.93
N PHE A 168 10.25 10.03 -20.50
CA PHE A 168 9.36 11.18 -20.36
C PHE A 168 8.44 11.08 -19.13
N GLU A 169 7.98 12.23 -18.63
CA GLU A 169 6.98 12.30 -17.56
C GLU A 169 5.77 11.43 -17.86
N SER A 170 5.38 10.61 -16.90
CA SER A 170 4.28 9.67 -17.05
C SER A 170 3.08 10.07 -16.21
N ARG A 171 1.89 9.88 -16.79
CA ARG A 171 0.61 9.99 -16.08
C ARG A 171 -0.04 8.63 -15.84
N GLU A 172 0.66 7.55 -16.16
CA GLU A 172 0.18 6.19 -15.93
C GLU A 172 0.15 5.89 -14.43
N TYR A 173 -0.99 5.36 -13.98
CA TYR A 173 -1.24 5.13 -12.55
C TYR A 173 -0.15 4.24 -11.92
N ASP A 174 0.17 3.12 -12.56
CA ASP A 174 1.12 2.14 -12.02
C ASP A 174 2.55 2.72 -11.94
N VAL A 175 2.98 3.48 -12.96
CA VAL A 175 4.29 4.15 -12.96
C VAL A 175 4.40 5.17 -11.81
N ILE A 176 3.32 5.91 -11.53
CA ILE A 176 3.33 6.90 -10.45
C ILE A 176 3.31 6.21 -9.09
N VAL A 177 2.59 5.11 -8.93
CA VAL A 177 2.58 4.32 -7.69
C VAL A 177 3.96 3.75 -7.40
N ASP A 178 4.61 3.13 -8.39
CA ASP A 178 5.95 2.57 -8.24
C ASP A 178 6.96 3.65 -7.85
N ALA A 179 6.98 4.78 -8.58
CA ALA A 179 7.87 5.89 -8.27
C ALA A 179 7.60 6.52 -6.89
N TYR A 180 6.35 6.58 -6.47
CA TYR A 180 5.98 7.06 -5.14
C TYR A 180 6.47 6.11 -4.04
N GLU A 181 6.25 4.79 -4.19
CA GLU A 181 6.70 3.77 -3.24
C GLU A 181 8.23 3.73 -3.13
N ASP A 182 8.94 3.90 -4.23
CA ASP A 182 10.42 3.98 -4.26
C ASP A 182 10.93 5.26 -3.58
N SER A 183 10.11 6.31 -3.53
CA SER A 183 10.48 7.61 -2.94
C SER A 183 10.26 7.67 -1.41
N LEU A 184 9.58 6.68 -0.81
CA LEU A 184 9.28 6.62 0.64
C LEU A 184 10.48 6.17 1.47
#